data_886063cef73f37076f864cb8c8ac5489
#
_entry.id   886063cef73f37076f864cb8c8ac5489
#
_cell.length_a   1.000
_cell.length_b   1.000
_cell.length_c   1.000
_cell.angle_alpha   90.00
_cell.angle_beta   90.00
_cell.angle_gamma   90.00
#
_symmetry.space_group_name_H-M   'P 1'
#
loop_
_entity.id
_entity.type
_entity.pdbx_description
1 polymer ?
#
loop_
_entity_poly.entity_id
_entity_poly.type
_entity_poly.pdbx_seq_one_letter_code
_entity_poly.pdbx_strand_id
1 'polypeptide(L)'
;STNPYDYDMELNAWYGLILANKQDNIGITGKGVIDGRGRELANNFINQVYSGVIKDKLQLGRVANRPKLVYFRECKNVEIKGVTMMNPAFWTQTYDQCENLLIDGITVHSRAYWNNDGMDIVDCNGALIQNCYVDATDDAICLKSHSADAVCQNIEVRNNTACSSASGIKFGTASTGGFKNIKIINNTIFDTFRSAITIQAVDGGLVENIVVDSLRSINTGNPHLFGRGRTS
;
A
#
# COMPACT_ATOMS: atom_id res chain seq x y z
N SER A 1 11.20 15.60 -10.57
CA SER A 1 12.37 14.74 -10.63
C SER A 1 12.13 13.64 -11.64
N THR A 2 12.93 13.55 -12.66
CA THR A 2 12.88 12.52 -13.69
C THR A 2 13.82 11.36 -13.33
N ASN A 3 13.82 10.96 -12.07
CA ASN A 3 14.61 9.81 -11.65
C ASN A 3 13.96 8.53 -12.24
N PRO A 4 14.60 7.82 -13.18
CA PRO A 4 14.06 6.61 -13.77
C PRO A 4 13.98 5.43 -12.77
N TYR A 5 14.47 5.63 -11.57
CA TYR A 5 14.39 4.67 -10.45
C TYR A 5 13.40 5.09 -9.37
N ASP A 6 12.54 6.08 -9.66
CA ASP A 6 11.47 6.45 -8.76
C ASP A 6 10.43 5.32 -8.75
N TYR A 7 10.54 4.46 -7.76
CA TYR A 7 9.65 3.32 -7.58
C TYR A 7 8.19 3.74 -7.35
N ASP A 8 7.96 5.00 -7.06
CA ASP A 8 6.65 5.58 -6.83
C ASP A 8 6.12 6.42 -8.01
N MET A 9 6.79 6.40 -9.18
CA MET A 9 6.22 6.94 -10.44
C MET A 9 4.82 6.38 -10.71
N GLU A 10 4.54 5.24 -10.15
CA GLU A 10 3.27 4.54 -10.19
C GLU A 10 2.15 5.28 -9.44
N LEU A 11 2.47 6.16 -8.48
CA LEU A 11 1.49 7.07 -7.85
C LEU A 11 0.88 8.06 -8.83
N ASN A 12 1.62 8.46 -9.85
CA ASN A 12 1.12 9.35 -10.89
C ASN A 12 0.22 8.65 -11.92
N ALA A 13 0.11 7.33 -11.87
CA ALA A 13 -0.81 6.59 -12.71
C ALA A 13 -2.23 6.68 -12.15
N TRP A 14 -3.05 7.52 -12.78
CA TRP A 14 -4.47 7.72 -12.46
C TRP A 14 -5.38 6.55 -12.86
N TYR A 15 -4.82 5.34 -12.91
CA TYR A 15 -5.56 4.15 -13.31
C TYR A 15 -6.06 3.40 -12.09
N GLY A 16 -7.36 3.23 -12.02
CA GLY A 16 -8.01 2.41 -11.01
C GLY A 16 -9.32 1.87 -11.53
N LEU A 17 -9.77 0.76 -11.00
CA LEU A 17 -11.09 0.22 -11.30
C LEU A 17 -12.17 1.07 -10.62
N ILE A 18 -11.91 1.50 -9.39
CA ILE A 18 -12.77 2.40 -8.63
C ILE A 18 -11.95 3.64 -8.27
N LEU A 19 -12.36 4.79 -8.77
CA LEU A 19 -11.67 6.07 -8.63
C LEU A 19 -12.53 7.10 -7.92
N ALA A 20 -11.91 7.89 -7.04
CA ALA A 20 -12.50 9.11 -6.52
C ALA A 20 -11.43 10.19 -6.39
N ASN A 21 -11.80 11.43 -6.69
CA ASN A 21 -10.91 12.58 -6.56
C ASN A 21 -11.68 13.76 -5.99
N LYS A 22 -11.16 14.33 -4.89
CA LYS A 22 -11.74 15.52 -4.22
C LYS A 22 -13.22 15.32 -3.86
N GLN A 23 -13.53 14.16 -3.29
CA GLN A 23 -14.89 13.84 -2.84
C GLN A 23 -14.95 13.79 -1.31
N ASP A 24 -16.08 14.20 -0.78
CA ASP A 24 -16.35 14.16 0.65
C ASP A 24 -17.44 13.14 0.98
N ASN A 25 -17.31 12.50 2.16
CA ASN A 25 -18.30 11.56 2.69
C ASN A 25 -18.59 10.40 1.73
N ILE A 26 -17.54 9.75 1.29
CA ILE A 26 -17.62 8.62 0.37
C ILE A 26 -17.13 7.33 1.01
N GLY A 27 -17.51 6.19 0.45
CA GLY A 27 -17.00 4.93 0.94
C GLY A 27 -17.39 3.72 0.09
N ILE A 28 -16.84 2.60 0.50
CA ILE A 28 -17.17 1.27 -0.02
C ILE A 28 -17.49 0.40 1.19
N THR A 29 -18.77 0.06 1.35
CA THR A 29 -19.23 -0.68 2.53
C THR A 29 -20.06 -1.90 2.15
N GLY A 30 -20.15 -2.86 3.06
CA GLY A 30 -20.94 -4.07 2.88
C GLY A 30 -20.14 -5.35 3.04
N LYS A 31 -20.63 -6.46 2.49
CA LYS A 31 -20.00 -7.79 2.58
C LYS A 31 -19.70 -8.40 1.20
N GLY A 32 -19.71 -7.56 0.18
CA GLY A 32 -19.44 -7.99 -1.19
C GLY A 32 -17.96 -8.24 -1.46
N VAL A 33 -17.69 -8.83 -2.62
CA VAL A 33 -16.34 -9.09 -3.13
C VAL A 33 -16.08 -8.19 -4.32
N ILE A 34 -14.91 -7.53 -4.33
CA ILE A 34 -14.39 -6.77 -5.45
C ILE A 34 -13.16 -7.53 -5.97
N ASP A 35 -13.31 -8.16 -7.13
CA ASP A 35 -12.25 -8.94 -7.77
C ASP A 35 -11.67 -8.17 -8.97
N GLY A 36 -10.40 -7.82 -8.90
CA GLY A 36 -9.71 -7.07 -9.93
C GLY A 36 -9.27 -7.89 -11.14
N ARG A 37 -9.37 -9.23 -11.08
CA ARG A 37 -8.92 -10.16 -12.13
C ARG A 37 -7.51 -9.89 -12.66
N GLY A 38 -6.64 -9.39 -11.79
CA GLY A 38 -5.31 -8.88 -12.15
C GLY A 38 -4.40 -9.91 -12.81
N ARG A 39 -4.57 -11.20 -12.51
CA ARG A 39 -3.79 -12.27 -13.14
C ARG A 39 -4.08 -12.39 -14.63
N GLU A 40 -5.31 -12.18 -15.05
CA GLU A 40 -5.67 -12.22 -16.46
C GLU A 40 -5.02 -11.07 -17.22
N LEU A 41 -5.07 -9.85 -16.65
CA LEU A 41 -4.39 -8.70 -17.21
C LEU A 41 -2.87 -8.92 -17.28
N ALA A 42 -2.27 -9.45 -16.22
CA ALA A 42 -0.84 -9.74 -16.18
C ALA A 42 -0.43 -10.77 -17.23
N ASN A 43 -1.19 -11.86 -17.36
CA ASN A 43 -0.93 -12.89 -18.36
C ASN A 43 -1.06 -12.33 -19.79
N ASN A 44 -2.07 -11.51 -20.05
CA ASN A 44 -2.21 -10.86 -21.34
C ASN A 44 -1.02 -9.97 -21.68
N PHE A 45 -0.56 -9.16 -20.72
CA PHE A 45 0.62 -8.32 -20.90
C PHE A 45 1.88 -9.16 -21.16
N ILE A 46 2.13 -10.18 -20.37
CA ILE A 46 3.26 -11.10 -20.56
C ILE A 46 3.23 -11.73 -21.96
N ASN A 47 2.07 -12.20 -22.40
CA ASN A 47 1.92 -12.78 -23.74
C ASN A 47 2.23 -11.76 -24.85
N GLN A 48 1.85 -10.50 -24.69
CA GLN A 48 2.16 -9.44 -25.64
C GLN A 48 3.67 -9.13 -25.68
N VAL A 49 4.36 -9.21 -24.56
CA VAL A 49 5.82 -9.06 -24.50
C VAL A 49 6.49 -10.24 -25.21
N TYR A 50 6.12 -11.46 -24.88
CA TYR A 50 6.70 -12.66 -25.50
C TYR A 50 6.43 -12.76 -27.01
N SER A 51 5.29 -12.30 -27.48
CA SER A 51 4.97 -12.25 -28.91
C SER A 51 5.59 -11.05 -29.64
N GLY A 52 6.31 -10.18 -28.94
CA GLY A 52 6.98 -9.02 -29.51
C GLY A 52 6.05 -7.85 -29.86
N VAL A 53 4.76 -7.93 -29.51
CA VAL A 53 3.80 -6.83 -29.68
C VAL A 53 4.15 -5.64 -28.80
N ILE A 54 4.58 -5.91 -27.57
CA ILE A 54 5.08 -4.90 -26.62
C ILE A 54 6.58 -5.12 -26.43
N LYS A 55 7.37 -4.05 -26.59
CA LYS A 55 8.80 -4.06 -26.28
C LYS A 55 8.99 -3.58 -24.83
N ASP A 56 9.12 -4.50 -23.92
CA ASP A 56 9.52 -4.23 -22.54
C ASP A 56 11.03 -4.09 -22.44
N LYS A 57 11.55 -2.91 -22.79
CA LYS A 57 13.00 -2.62 -22.81
C LYS A 57 13.68 -2.76 -21.45
N LEU A 58 12.93 -2.65 -20.37
CA LEU A 58 13.47 -2.68 -19.02
C LEU A 58 13.19 -4.00 -18.30
N GLN A 59 12.52 -4.94 -18.97
CA GLN A 59 12.03 -6.19 -18.36
C GLN A 59 11.23 -5.94 -17.06
N LEU A 60 10.60 -4.78 -17.01
CA LEU A 60 9.82 -4.32 -15.88
C LEU A 60 8.33 -4.53 -16.14
N GLY A 61 7.93 -5.71 -16.56
CA GLY A 61 6.51 -6.05 -16.74
C GLY A 61 5.61 -5.64 -15.57
N ARG A 62 6.23 -5.20 -14.50
CA ARG A 62 5.61 -4.61 -13.32
C ARG A 62 5.17 -3.14 -13.49
N VAL A 63 5.74 -2.38 -14.43
CA VAL A 63 5.50 -0.92 -14.57
C VAL A 63 4.45 -0.59 -15.63
N ALA A 64 4.07 -1.55 -16.46
CA ALA A 64 3.09 -1.27 -17.51
C ALA A 64 1.72 -0.98 -16.89
N ASN A 65 1.17 0.16 -17.20
CA ASN A 65 -0.24 0.62 -17.07
C ASN A 65 -1.22 -0.32 -16.33
N ARG A 66 -0.81 -0.81 -15.17
CA ARG A 66 -1.64 -1.70 -14.36
C ARG A 66 -2.53 -0.86 -13.42
N PRO A 67 -3.85 -1.01 -13.49
CA PRO A 67 -4.74 -0.25 -12.62
C PRO A 67 -4.64 -0.74 -11.16
N LYS A 68 -4.72 0.20 -10.22
CA LYS A 68 -5.08 -0.09 -8.84
C LYS A 68 -6.53 -0.58 -8.78
N LEU A 69 -6.88 -1.37 -7.78
CA LEU A 69 -8.27 -1.77 -7.63
C LEU A 69 -9.12 -0.60 -7.14
N VAL A 70 -8.65 0.10 -6.10
CA VAL A 70 -9.25 1.32 -5.57
C VAL A 70 -8.19 2.42 -5.52
N TYR A 71 -8.53 3.61 -5.98
CA TYR A 71 -7.68 4.78 -5.85
C TYR A 71 -8.51 6.04 -5.53
N PHE A 72 -8.37 6.52 -4.30
CA PHE A 72 -9.01 7.73 -3.83
C PHE A 72 -7.95 8.79 -3.56
N ARG A 73 -8.15 9.98 -4.09
CA ARG A 73 -7.21 11.08 -3.91
C ARG A 73 -7.89 12.34 -3.40
N GLU A 74 -7.24 13.04 -2.47
CA GLU A 74 -7.72 14.30 -1.89
C GLU A 74 -9.18 14.21 -1.42
N CYS A 75 -9.59 13.02 -0.91
CA CYS A 75 -10.94 12.78 -0.42
C CYS A 75 -11.00 12.94 1.09
N LYS A 76 -12.18 13.31 1.61
CA LYS A 76 -12.40 13.51 3.05
C LYS A 76 -13.53 12.62 3.56
N ASN A 77 -13.40 12.22 4.84
CA ASN A 77 -14.38 11.36 5.50
C ASN A 77 -14.65 10.09 4.67
N VAL A 78 -13.60 9.30 4.46
CA VAL A 78 -13.65 8.09 3.63
C VAL A 78 -13.89 6.87 4.52
N GLU A 79 -14.85 6.03 4.18
CA GLU A 79 -15.16 4.79 4.92
C GLU A 79 -15.04 3.57 4.02
N ILE A 80 -14.18 2.61 4.38
CA ILE A 80 -14.05 1.31 3.71
C ILE A 80 -14.33 0.22 4.74
N LYS A 81 -15.42 -0.53 4.56
CA LYS A 81 -15.88 -1.42 5.63
C LYS A 81 -16.46 -2.73 5.15
N GLY A 82 -15.98 -3.82 5.73
CA GLY A 82 -16.57 -5.17 5.67
C GLY A 82 -16.42 -5.90 4.33
N VAL A 83 -15.96 -5.24 3.28
CA VAL A 83 -15.79 -5.80 1.93
C VAL A 83 -14.56 -6.70 1.83
N THR A 84 -14.57 -7.60 0.85
CA THR A 84 -13.39 -8.35 0.41
C THR A 84 -12.86 -7.76 -0.89
N MET A 85 -11.57 -7.45 -0.93
CA MET A 85 -10.86 -7.01 -2.14
C MET A 85 -9.84 -8.06 -2.54
N MET A 86 -9.81 -8.46 -3.81
CA MET A 86 -8.92 -9.53 -4.24
C MET A 86 -8.42 -9.36 -5.66
N ASN A 87 -7.31 -10.04 -5.94
CA ASN A 87 -6.71 -10.14 -7.27
C ASN A 87 -6.51 -8.79 -7.99
N PRO A 88 -5.88 -7.79 -7.38
CA PRO A 88 -5.61 -6.53 -8.07
C PRO A 88 -4.59 -6.75 -9.20
N ALA A 89 -4.62 -5.89 -10.21
CA ALA A 89 -3.58 -5.89 -11.24
C ALA A 89 -2.28 -5.23 -10.76
N PHE A 90 -2.40 -4.36 -9.77
CA PHE A 90 -1.32 -3.60 -9.13
C PHE A 90 -1.59 -3.49 -7.62
N TRP A 91 -1.41 -2.35 -6.98
CA TRP A 91 -1.80 -2.11 -5.60
C TRP A 91 -3.31 -2.29 -5.42
N THR A 92 -3.72 -2.90 -4.30
CA THR A 92 -5.15 -3.15 -4.09
C THR A 92 -5.90 -1.86 -3.84
N GLN A 93 -5.47 -1.09 -2.87
CA GLN A 93 -6.13 0.16 -2.52
C GLN A 93 -5.10 1.23 -2.14
N THR A 94 -5.29 2.41 -2.69
CA THR A 94 -4.44 3.57 -2.45
C THR A 94 -5.30 4.76 -2.04
N TYR A 95 -4.93 5.37 -0.95
CA TYR A 95 -5.51 6.62 -0.45
C TYR A 95 -4.41 7.67 -0.44
N ASP A 96 -4.52 8.66 -1.31
CA ASP A 96 -3.51 9.68 -1.55
C ASP A 96 -4.03 11.04 -1.08
N GLN A 97 -3.37 11.65 -0.12
CA GLN A 97 -3.75 12.94 0.48
C GLN A 97 -5.21 12.96 1.01
N CYS A 98 -5.69 11.83 1.51
CA CYS A 98 -7.02 11.75 2.10
C CYS A 98 -7.00 12.18 3.58
N GLU A 99 -8.14 12.71 4.04
CA GLU A 99 -8.35 13.12 5.42
C GLU A 99 -9.49 12.31 6.07
N ASN A 100 -9.32 11.93 7.33
CA ASN A 100 -10.31 11.15 8.09
C ASN A 100 -10.71 9.84 7.38
N LEU A 101 -9.75 8.96 7.20
CA LEU A 101 -9.92 7.65 6.57
C LEU A 101 -10.23 6.58 7.62
N LEU A 102 -11.30 5.84 7.46
CA LEU A 102 -11.62 4.63 8.22
C LEU A 102 -11.56 3.40 7.32
N ILE A 103 -10.70 2.45 7.65
CA ILE A 103 -10.68 1.11 7.05
C ILE A 103 -10.95 0.10 8.16
N ASP A 104 -12.09 -0.58 8.13
CA ASP A 104 -12.54 -1.43 9.23
C ASP A 104 -13.09 -2.78 8.74
N GLY A 105 -12.53 -3.86 9.26
CA GLY A 105 -13.06 -5.20 9.09
C GLY A 105 -13.06 -5.70 7.64
N ILE A 106 -12.15 -5.25 6.80
CA ILE A 106 -12.03 -5.73 5.42
C ILE A 106 -11.08 -6.91 5.31
N THR A 107 -11.27 -7.69 4.25
CA THR A 107 -10.36 -8.76 3.86
C THR A 107 -9.69 -8.40 2.54
N VAL A 108 -8.36 -8.53 2.49
CA VAL A 108 -7.57 -8.26 1.28
C VAL A 108 -6.78 -9.50 0.90
N HIS A 109 -6.96 -9.97 -0.35
CA HIS A 109 -6.16 -11.02 -0.97
C HIS A 109 -5.44 -10.46 -2.20
N SER A 110 -4.27 -9.91 -1.99
CA SER A 110 -3.47 -9.21 -3.01
C SER A 110 -2.34 -10.09 -3.53
N ARG A 111 -2.70 -11.16 -4.26
CA ARG A 111 -1.75 -12.20 -4.72
C ARG A 111 -1.86 -12.54 -6.21
N ALA A 112 -2.24 -11.60 -7.04
CA ALA A 112 -2.42 -11.85 -8.46
C ALA A 112 -1.12 -11.73 -9.26
N TYR A 113 -0.26 -10.75 -8.90
CA TYR A 113 0.95 -10.41 -9.66
C TYR A 113 2.00 -9.71 -8.77
N TRP A 114 2.97 -9.05 -9.36
CA TRP A 114 3.97 -8.23 -8.68
C TRP A 114 3.40 -6.89 -8.20
N ASN A 115 3.98 -6.33 -7.16
CA ASN A 115 3.56 -5.08 -6.52
C ASN A 115 2.06 -5.13 -6.16
N ASN A 116 1.63 -6.25 -5.65
CA ASN A 116 0.30 -6.37 -5.11
C ASN A 116 0.35 -6.04 -3.61
N ASP A 117 0.53 -4.75 -3.32
CA ASP A 117 0.40 -4.20 -1.98
C ASP A 117 -1.06 -4.31 -1.52
N GLY A 118 -1.25 -4.50 -0.22
CA GLY A 118 -2.60 -4.63 0.34
C GLY A 118 -3.29 -3.28 0.53
N MET A 119 -2.59 -2.34 1.15
CA MET A 119 -3.09 -0.98 1.43
C MET A 119 -1.94 0.00 1.35
N ASP A 120 -2.11 1.09 0.61
CA ASP A 120 -1.17 2.20 0.52
C ASP A 120 -1.81 3.48 1.01
N ILE A 121 -1.35 3.98 2.15
CA ILE A 121 -1.80 5.21 2.78
C ILE A 121 -0.73 6.26 2.50
N VAL A 122 -1.02 7.16 1.60
CA VAL A 122 -0.04 8.10 1.01
C VAL A 122 -0.38 9.52 1.42
N ASP A 123 0.54 10.22 2.08
CA ASP A 123 0.37 11.62 2.47
C ASP A 123 -0.96 11.93 3.19
N CYS A 124 -1.58 10.95 3.82
CA CYS A 124 -2.86 11.08 4.50
C CYS A 124 -2.72 11.75 5.86
N ASN A 125 -3.77 12.46 6.27
CA ASN A 125 -3.88 13.02 7.60
C ASN A 125 -5.13 12.50 8.33
N GLY A 126 -4.91 11.68 9.34
CA GLY A 126 -5.97 11.02 10.07
C GLY A 126 -6.48 9.75 9.38
N ALA A 127 -5.96 8.60 9.80
CA ALA A 127 -6.46 7.31 9.34
C ALA A 127 -6.56 6.32 10.50
N LEU A 128 -7.62 5.53 10.51
CA LEU A 128 -7.78 4.39 11.39
C LEU A 128 -7.94 3.13 10.53
N ILE A 129 -7.00 2.19 10.69
CA ILE A 129 -6.98 0.90 9.98
C ILE A 129 -7.11 -0.17 11.04
N GLN A 130 -8.24 -0.87 11.08
CA GLN A 130 -8.51 -1.81 12.15
C GLN A 130 -9.25 -3.06 11.71
N ASN A 131 -9.05 -4.15 12.49
CA ASN A 131 -9.81 -5.40 12.38
C ASN A 131 -9.73 -6.04 10.97
N CYS A 132 -8.69 -5.76 10.22
CA CYS A 132 -8.53 -6.22 8.84
C CYS A 132 -7.70 -7.50 8.78
N TYR A 133 -7.96 -8.29 7.75
CA TYR A 133 -7.08 -9.37 7.32
C TYR A 133 -6.45 -9.00 5.98
N VAL A 134 -5.13 -9.05 5.90
CA VAL A 134 -4.39 -8.66 4.68
C VAL A 134 -3.37 -9.72 4.31
N ASP A 135 -3.49 -10.24 3.10
CA ASP A 135 -2.57 -11.20 2.50
C ASP A 135 -2.06 -10.65 1.17
N ALA A 136 -0.77 -10.32 1.09
CA ALA A 136 -0.18 -9.58 -0.01
C ALA A 136 1.09 -10.24 -0.58
N THR A 137 1.37 -10.06 -1.87
CA THR A 137 2.65 -10.46 -2.46
C THR A 137 3.72 -9.38 -2.36
N ASP A 138 3.33 -8.15 -2.10
CA ASP A 138 4.22 -7.06 -1.71
C ASP A 138 3.83 -6.58 -0.31
N ASP A 139 4.07 -5.34 0.08
CA ASP A 139 3.82 -4.86 1.44
C ASP A 139 2.32 -4.95 1.80
N ALA A 140 1.99 -5.45 3.00
CA ALA A 140 0.59 -5.67 3.34
C ALA A 140 -0.12 -4.35 3.73
N ILE A 141 0.43 -3.59 4.67
CA ILE A 141 -0.04 -2.27 5.07
C ILE A 141 1.13 -1.30 4.91
N CYS A 142 1.04 -0.39 3.97
CA CYS A 142 2.13 0.50 3.61
C CYS A 142 1.74 1.97 3.82
N LEU A 143 2.56 2.69 4.58
CA LEU A 143 2.46 4.13 4.76
C LEU A 143 3.53 4.79 3.90
N LYS A 144 3.16 5.74 3.07
CA LYS A 144 4.07 6.44 2.16
C LYS A 144 3.96 7.95 2.35
N SER A 145 5.04 8.65 2.10
CA SER A 145 5.03 10.11 2.02
C SER A 145 5.76 10.55 0.77
N HIS A 146 5.00 10.97 -0.21
CA HIS A 146 5.47 11.27 -1.55
C HIS A 146 5.71 12.77 -1.76
N SER A 147 4.83 13.60 -1.22
CA SER A 147 4.91 15.06 -1.36
C SER A 147 5.80 15.67 -0.28
N ALA A 148 6.65 16.62 -0.66
CA ALA A 148 7.38 17.43 0.31
C ALA A 148 6.47 18.40 1.11
N ASP A 149 5.29 18.68 0.58
CA ASP A 149 4.31 19.61 1.17
C ASP A 149 3.25 18.88 2.03
N ALA A 150 3.33 17.56 2.15
CA ALA A 150 2.40 16.76 2.93
C ALA A 150 3.13 15.73 3.80
N VAL A 151 2.61 15.51 5.00
CA VAL A 151 3.12 14.52 5.94
C VAL A 151 2.10 13.40 6.10
N CYS A 152 2.54 12.16 6.01
CA CYS A 152 1.71 11.01 6.36
C CYS A 152 1.60 10.95 7.88
N GLN A 153 0.43 11.35 8.45
CA GLN A 153 0.34 11.62 9.88
C GLN A 153 -1.00 11.29 10.54
N ASN A 154 -0.97 11.21 11.87
CA ASN A 154 -2.13 10.95 12.71
C ASN A 154 -2.82 9.63 12.34
N ILE A 155 -2.04 8.57 12.22
CA ILE A 155 -2.51 7.26 11.75
C ILE A 155 -2.47 6.25 12.88
N GLU A 156 -3.52 5.45 13.00
CA GLU A 156 -3.57 4.31 13.89
C GLU A 156 -3.84 3.03 13.11
N VAL A 157 -2.95 2.04 13.27
CA VAL A 157 -3.05 0.69 12.68
C VAL A 157 -3.20 -0.29 13.84
N ARG A 158 -4.39 -0.88 14.01
CA ARG A 158 -4.64 -1.73 15.18
C ARG A 158 -5.50 -2.96 14.90
N ASN A 159 -5.28 -3.99 15.70
CA ASN A 159 -6.07 -5.22 15.67
C ASN A 159 -6.11 -5.89 14.30
N ASN A 160 -5.10 -5.70 13.47
CA ASN A 160 -5.04 -6.32 12.15
C ASN A 160 -4.24 -7.62 12.20
N THR A 161 -4.56 -8.50 11.27
CA THR A 161 -3.78 -9.70 10.98
C THR A 161 -3.27 -9.61 9.55
N ALA A 162 -1.96 -9.67 9.35
CA ALA A 162 -1.38 -9.54 8.02
C ALA A 162 -0.25 -10.52 7.76
N CYS A 163 -0.15 -10.95 6.50
CA CYS A 163 0.99 -11.69 5.96
C CYS A 163 1.40 -11.11 4.60
N SER A 164 2.66 -11.34 4.23
CA SER A 164 3.21 -10.69 3.04
C SER A 164 4.44 -11.42 2.50
N SER A 165 4.60 -11.46 1.19
CA SER A 165 5.89 -11.86 0.60
C SER A 165 6.95 -10.74 0.67
N ALA A 166 6.63 -9.59 1.26
CA ALA A 166 7.55 -8.51 1.56
C ALA A 166 7.43 -8.12 3.05
N SER A 167 6.89 -6.98 3.41
CA SER A 167 6.77 -6.52 4.79
C SER A 167 5.32 -6.48 5.26
N GLY A 168 5.08 -6.83 6.54
CA GLY A 168 3.74 -6.78 7.11
C GLY A 168 3.23 -5.36 7.24
N ILE A 169 3.96 -4.49 7.95
CA ILE A 169 3.69 -3.05 8.03
C ILE A 169 4.95 -2.31 7.58
N LYS A 170 4.80 -1.38 6.65
CA LYS A 170 5.93 -0.63 6.10
C LYS A 170 5.68 0.87 6.08
N PHE A 171 6.72 1.62 6.37
CA PHE A 171 6.86 3.04 6.13
C PHE A 171 7.83 3.25 4.97
N GLY A 172 7.40 3.92 3.93
CA GLY A 172 8.20 4.17 2.73
C GLY A 172 7.96 3.09 1.64
N THR A 173 8.78 2.98 0.62
CA THR A 173 10.08 3.65 0.42
C THR A 173 9.94 5.18 0.31
N ALA A 174 8.93 5.69 -0.42
CA ALA A 174 8.69 7.12 -0.53
C ALA A 174 8.47 7.75 0.86
N SER A 175 9.29 8.72 1.19
CA SER A 175 9.37 9.30 2.52
C SER A 175 9.70 10.80 2.52
N THR A 176 9.37 11.51 1.45
CA THR A 176 9.81 12.90 1.21
C THR A 176 9.27 13.87 2.27
N GLY A 177 7.98 13.84 2.59
CA GLY A 177 7.38 14.71 3.62
C GLY A 177 7.44 14.13 5.04
N GLY A 178 7.72 12.82 5.14
CA GLY A 178 7.93 12.15 6.42
C GLY A 178 6.67 11.54 7.05
N PHE A 179 6.85 11.05 8.27
CA PHE A 179 5.84 10.30 9.03
C PHE A 179 5.74 10.85 10.45
N LYS A 180 4.52 11.12 10.93
CA LYS A 180 4.32 11.74 12.24
C LYS A 180 3.09 11.22 12.98
N ASN A 181 3.21 11.05 14.30
CA ASN A 181 2.10 10.64 15.15
C ASN A 181 1.44 9.35 14.67
N ILE A 182 2.18 8.27 14.57
CA ILE A 182 1.67 6.98 14.08
C ILE A 182 1.71 5.95 15.18
N LYS A 183 0.60 5.24 15.36
CA LYS A 183 0.44 4.19 16.35
C LYS A 183 0.18 2.85 15.68
N ILE A 184 0.96 1.84 16.04
CA ILE A 184 0.79 0.46 15.59
C ILE A 184 0.54 -0.38 16.83
N ILE A 185 -0.73 -0.80 17.03
CA ILE A 185 -1.17 -1.37 18.30
C ILE A 185 -1.87 -2.71 18.10
N ASN A 186 -1.47 -3.73 18.84
CA ASN A 186 -2.13 -5.03 18.88
C ASN A 186 -2.34 -5.66 17.49
N ASN A 187 -1.29 -5.66 16.67
CA ASN A 187 -1.33 -6.33 15.35
C ASN A 187 -0.63 -7.69 15.40
N THR A 188 -1.11 -8.63 14.60
CA THR A 188 -0.46 -9.91 14.37
C THR A 188 0.08 -9.96 12.95
N ILE A 189 1.38 -10.07 12.81
CA ILE A 189 2.06 -10.21 11.53
C ILE A 189 2.68 -11.60 11.46
N PHE A 190 2.41 -12.32 10.39
CA PHE A 190 2.91 -13.67 10.24
C PHE A 190 3.37 -13.95 8.81
N ASP A 191 4.26 -14.92 8.64
CA ASP A 191 4.73 -15.40 7.34
C ASP A 191 5.17 -14.27 6.39
N THR A 192 6.06 -13.38 6.87
CA THR A 192 6.63 -12.36 6.01
C THR A 192 8.01 -12.77 5.50
N PHE A 193 8.30 -12.46 4.24
CA PHE A 193 9.63 -12.73 3.69
C PHE A 193 10.68 -11.73 4.18
N ARG A 194 10.33 -10.43 4.28
CA ARG A 194 11.26 -9.38 4.72
C ARG A 194 11.16 -9.14 6.23
N SER A 195 10.07 -8.56 6.69
CA SER A 195 9.95 -8.14 8.09
C SER A 195 8.50 -8.02 8.54
N ALA A 196 8.29 -8.12 9.87
CA ALA A 196 7.01 -7.77 10.46
C ALA A 196 6.74 -6.26 10.29
N ILE A 197 7.74 -5.44 10.60
CA ILE A 197 7.67 -3.98 10.46
C ILE A 197 8.94 -3.45 9.80
N THR A 198 8.78 -2.50 8.89
CA THR A 198 9.88 -1.82 8.20
C THR A 198 9.66 -0.31 8.28
N ILE A 199 10.67 0.46 8.69
CA ILE A 199 10.65 1.91 8.66
C ILE A 199 11.82 2.39 7.79
N GLN A 200 11.50 2.99 6.66
CA GLN A 200 12.45 3.51 5.67
C GLN A 200 12.17 4.98 5.41
N ALA A 201 13.08 5.85 5.83
CA ALA A 201 13.07 7.28 5.51
C ALA A 201 14.26 7.58 4.58
N VAL A 202 14.09 7.28 3.30
CA VAL A 202 15.18 7.29 2.30
C VAL A 202 15.27 8.61 1.55
N ASP A 203 14.20 9.41 1.56
CA ASP A 203 14.09 10.67 0.81
C ASP A 203 14.26 11.90 1.70
N GLY A 204 14.64 11.72 2.96
CA GLY A 204 14.97 12.80 3.89
C GLY A 204 13.83 13.30 4.77
N GLY A 205 12.62 12.78 4.63
CA GLY A 205 11.49 13.14 5.49
C GLY A 205 11.72 12.74 6.96
N LEU A 206 11.18 13.52 7.88
CA LEU A 206 11.29 13.25 9.31
C LEU A 206 10.38 12.12 9.74
N VAL A 207 10.85 11.32 10.69
CA VAL A 207 10.05 10.29 11.35
C VAL A 207 9.92 10.66 12.82
N GLU A 208 8.72 11.05 13.23
CA GLU A 208 8.45 11.57 14.57
C GLU A 208 7.28 10.87 15.24
N ASN A 209 7.42 10.60 16.53
CA ASN A 209 6.36 10.09 17.39
C ASN A 209 5.69 8.82 16.83
N ILE A 210 6.49 7.78 16.64
CA ILE A 210 6.03 6.47 16.22
C ILE A 210 5.95 5.55 17.44
N VAL A 211 4.78 4.98 17.69
CA VAL A 211 4.54 4.05 18.79
C VAL A 211 4.21 2.67 18.22
N VAL A 212 4.92 1.66 18.67
CA VAL A 212 4.63 0.26 18.38
C VAL A 212 4.39 -0.45 19.70
N ASP A 213 3.20 -0.98 19.88
CA ASP A 213 2.80 -1.68 21.09
C ASP A 213 2.05 -2.97 20.76
N SER A 214 2.31 -4.03 21.54
CA SER A 214 1.62 -5.32 21.41
C SER A 214 1.67 -5.91 19.98
N LEU A 215 2.80 -5.77 19.28
CA LEU A 215 3.02 -6.39 18.00
C LEU A 215 3.40 -7.87 18.17
N ARG A 216 2.57 -8.77 17.64
CA ARG A 216 2.88 -10.19 17.57
C ARG A 216 3.48 -10.53 16.21
N SER A 217 4.73 -11.01 16.21
CA SER A 217 5.46 -11.42 14.99
C SER A 217 5.66 -12.94 15.02
N ILE A 218 5.24 -13.64 13.96
CA ILE A 218 5.29 -15.09 13.86
C ILE A 218 5.89 -15.46 12.49
N ASN A 219 6.98 -16.24 12.50
CA ASN A 219 7.61 -16.72 11.28
C ASN A 219 7.89 -15.58 10.26
N THR A 220 8.49 -14.51 10.73
CA THR A 220 8.90 -13.40 9.88
C THR A 220 10.38 -13.51 9.55
N GLY A 221 10.79 -13.16 8.32
CA GLY A 221 12.18 -13.22 7.90
C GLY A 221 13.08 -12.30 8.73
N ASN A 222 12.56 -11.11 9.09
CA ASN A 222 13.17 -10.21 10.06
C ASN A 222 12.05 -9.58 10.90
N PRO A 223 12.06 -9.67 12.24
CA PRO A 223 10.98 -9.11 13.04
C PRO A 223 10.81 -7.60 12.87
N HIS A 224 11.91 -6.90 12.63
CA HIS A 224 11.90 -5.46 12.33
C HIS A 224 13.13 -5.09 11.50
N LEU A 225 12.91 -4.21 10.56
CA LEU A 225 13.97 -3.65 9.72
C LEU A 225 13.90 -2.12 9.78
N PHE A 226 14.98 -1.53 10.27
CA PHE A 226 15.21 -0.09 10.24
C PHE A 226 16.35 0.17 9.24
N GLY A 227 16.01 0.71 8.08
CA GLY A 227 16.97 0.99 7.02
C GLY A 227 17.10 2.47 6.75
N ARG A 228 18.34 2.98 6.72
CA ARG A 228 18.64 4.22 6.02
C ARG A 228 18.68 3.91 4.53
N GLY A 229 18.26 4.88 3.72
CA GLY A 229 18.26 4.73 2.28
C GLY A 229 19.57 4.25 1.70
N ARG A 230 19.50 3.62 0.55
CA ARG A 230 20.69 3.38 -0.24
C ARG A 230 21.30 4.74 -0.56
N THR A 231 22.46 5.03 0.00
CA THR A 231 23.35 6.02 -0.60
C THR A 231 23.77 5.43 -1.93
N SER A 232 23.27 6.03 -2.99
CA SER A 232 23.72 5.77 -4.37
C SER A 232 25.20 6.04 -4.50
#